data_81914f472f586cb93da1caa44a756f23
#
_entry.id   81914f472f586cb93da1caa44a756f23
#
_cell.length_a   1.000
_cell.length_b   1.000
_cell.length_c   1.000
_cell.angle_alpha   90.00
_cell.angle_beta   90.00
_cell.angle_gamma   90.00
#
_symmetry.space_group_name_H-M   'P 1'
#
loop_
_entity.id
_entity.type
_entity.pdbx_description
1 polymer ?
#
loop_
_entity_poly.entity_id
_entity_poly.type
_entity_poly.pdbx_seq_one_letter_code
_entity_poly.pdbx_strand_id
1 'polypeptide(L)'
;HSKTTVDHIASHSRKFIYYSREDLEPTILSAAPLSGPLSGGTMVTFQGSNLRGGNFYNCRFGNEVVPAKYPYGLPSLGGVNERLTCKSPTYSEVGNVDLDLVLAGVNPKSILSSEARFTFSYYRASKKLKMSKVAGLMSGGTEIVIGSSMLRAGFQRAQSSNLKCRFGKKIITDASLMHDGRMVCVTPKYEQ
;
A
#
# COMPACT_ATOMS: atom_id res chain seq x y z
N HIS A 1 13.01 -35.32 4.56
CA HIS A 1 11.59 -35.58 4.75
C HIS A 1 10.88 -35.61 3.41
N SER A 2 10.18 -36.74 3.15
CA SER A 2 9.60 -37.10 1.84
C SER A 2 8.47 -36.15 1.44
N LYS A 3 8.61 -35.47 0.31
CA LYS A 3 7.50 -34.83 -0.41
C LYS A 3 6.73 -35.91 -1.15
N THR A 4 5.55 -36.25 -0.68
CA THR A 4 4.67 -37.18 -1.39
C THR A 4 3.82 -36.37 -2.39
N THR A 5 4.12 -36.50 -3.67
CA THR A 5 3.30 -35.96 -4.75
C THR A 5 2.28 -37.01 -5.13
N VAL A 6 1.00 -36.72 -5.01
CA VAL A 6 -0.06 -37.61 -5.50
C VAL A 6 -0.54 -37.02 -6.84
N ASP A 7 -0.22 -37.71 -7.93
CA ASP A 7 -0.71 -37.35 -9.27
C ASP A 7 -2.06 -38.06 -9.49
N HIS A 8 -3.15 -37.30 -9.51
CA HIS A 8 -4.45 -37.78 -9.97
C HIS A 8 -4.66 -37.39 -11.45
N ILE A 9 -4.87 -38.41 -12.26
CA ILE A 9 -5.10 -38.31 -13.70
C ILE A 9 -6.56 -37.90 -13.94
N ALA A 10 -6.77 -36.62 -14.13
CA ALA A 10 -7.98 -36.11 -14.80
C ALA A 10 -7.50 -35.08 -15.82
N SER A 11 -8.18 -34.95 -16.95
CA SER A 11 -7.80 -34.12 -18.12
C SER A 11 -7.64 -32.62 -17.82
N HIS A 12 -7.79 -32.21 -16.56
CA HIS A 12 -7.53 -30.88 -16.01
C HIS A 12 -6.94 -31.03 -14.61
N SER A 13 -5.73 -31.58 -14.49
CA SER A 13 -5.06 -31.78 -13.21
C SER A 13 -4.62 -30.44 -12.61
N ARG A 14 -5.26 -30.02 -11.55
CA ARG A 14 -4.74 -28.95 -10.67
C ARG A 14 -3.86 -29.61 -9.61
N LYS A 15 -2.61 -29.17 -9.53
CA LYS A 15 -1.69 -29.65 -8.48
C LYS A 15 -2.18 -29.15 -7.12
N PHE A 16 -2.48 -30.08 -6.23
CA PHE A 16 -2.72 -29.79 -4.82
C PHE A 16 -1.44 -30.07 -4.03
N ILE A 17 -0.96 -29.08 -3.29
CA ILE A 17 0.29 -29.19 -2.55
C ILE A 17 -0.03 -29.27 -1.06
N TYR A 18 0.38 -30.36 -0.42
CA TYR A 18 0.35 -30.50 1.04
C TYR A 18 1.59 -29.85 1.64
N TYR A 19 1.42 -29.09 2.71
CA TYR A 19 2.52 -28.54 3.49
C TYR A 19 2.25 -28.71 4.99
N SER A 20 3.28 -28.81 5.78
CA SER A 20 3.14 -28.83 7.24
C SER A 20 2.94 -27.40 7.74
N ARG A 21 2.12 -27.25 8.77
CA ARG A 21 1.76 -25.94 9.35
C ARG A 21 2.97 -25.22 9.97
N GLU A 22 3.96 -25.98 10.40
CA GLU A 22 5.14 -25.50 11.13
C GLU A 22 6.19 -24.86 10.20
N ASP A 23 6.21 -25.26 8.92
CA ASP A 23 7.25 -24.81 7.98
C ASP A 23 6.93 -23.50 7.26
N LEU A 24 5.72 -22.97 7.38
CA LEU A 24 5.24 -21.85 6.54
C LEU A 24 4.36 -20.85 7.28
N GLU A 25 4.75 -20.46 8.48
CA GLU A 25 4.05 -19.33 9.11
C GLU A 25 4.25 -18.05 8.28
N PRO A 26 3.17 -17.40 7.83
CA PRO A 26 3.28 -16.17 7.08
C PRO A 26 3.85 -15.05 7.94
N THR A 27 4.86 -14.38 7.42
CA THR A 27 5.51 -13.26 8.10
C THR A 27 5.35 -12.00 7.26
N ILE A 28 4.85 -10.92 7.86
CA ILE A 28 4.75 -9.62 7.22
C ILE A 28 5.88 -8.72 7.70
N LEU A 29 6.65 -8.22 6.74
CA LEU A 29 7.81 -7.37 7.00
C LEU A 29 7.44 -5.88 6.89
N SER A 30 6.59 -5.52 5.95
CA SER A 30 6.22 -4.12 5.69
C SER A 30 4.87 -4.00 5.01
N ALA A 31 4.29 -2.81 5.14
CA ALA A 31 3.11 -2.38 4.39
C ALA A 31 3.32 -0.93 3.91
N ALA A 32 2.99 -0.65 2.65
CA ALA A 32 3.10 0.69 2.08
C ALA A 32 2.16 0.88 0.88
N PRO A 33 1.64 2.10 0.67
CA PRO A 33 1.65 3.26 1.57
C PRO A 33 0.73 3.08 2.78
N LEU A 34 1.04 3.77 3.89
CA LEU A 34 0.24 3.73 5.12
C LEU A 34 -0.72 4.93 5.26
N SER A 35 -1.07 5.56 4.16
CA SER A 35 -2.06 6.63 4.16
C SER A 35 -2.80 6.72 2.83
N GLY A 36 -4.04 7.20 2.88
CA GLY A 36 -4.88 7.36 1.71
C GLY A 36 -6.07 8.29 1.94
N PRO A 37 -6.73 8.73 0.85
CA PRO A 37 -7.89 9.61 0.96
C PRO A 37 -9.13 8.87 1.50
N LEU A 38 -10.05 9.60 2.10
CA LEU A 38 -11.35 9.08 2.55
C LEU A 38 -12.16 8.41 1.44
N SER A 39 -11.95 8.81 0.19
CA SER A 39 -12.58 8.17 -0.97
C SER A 39 -12.06 6.76 -1.25
N GLY A 40 -11.08 6.30 -0.49
CA GLY A 40 -10.44 5.00 -0.69
C GLY A 40 -9.63 4.93 -1.98
N GLY A 41 -9.37 3.73 -2.44
CA GLY A 41 -8.71 3.49 -3.72
C GLY A 41 -7.19 3.44 -3.67
N THR A 42 -6.57 3.64 -2.52
CA THR A 42 -5.12 3.50 -2.35
C THR A 42 -4.72 2.04 -2.43
N MET A 43 -3.78 1.71 -3.32
CA MET A 43 -3.21 0.37 -3.40
C MET A 43 -2.13 0.21 -2.33
N VAL A 44 -2.45 -0.51 -1.29
CA VAL A 44 -1.50 -0.86 -0.22
C VAL A 44 -0.86 -2.19 -0.57
N THR A 45 0.46 -2.24 -0.49
CA THR A 45 1.25 -3.46 -0.73
C THR A 45 1.81 -3.94 0.60
N PHE A 46 1.47 -5.15 0.98
CA PHE A 46 2.14 -5.90 2.03
C PHE A 46 3.30 -6.68 1.42
N GLN A 47 4.44 -6.67 2.08
CA GLN A 47 5.60 -7.45 1.72
C GLN A 47 5.96 -8.38 2.87
N GLY A 48 6.24 -9.64 2.56
CA GLY A 48 6.53 -10.64 3.56
C GLY A 48 7.09 -11.92 2.98
N SER A 49 7.03 -12.97 3.76
CA SER A 49 7.46 -14.32 3.39
C SER A 49 6.35 -15.31 3.71
N ASN A 50 6.33 -16.43 2.99
CA ASN A 50 5.36 -17.52 3.17
C ASN A 50 3.89 -17.07 3.04
N LEU A 51 3.61 -16.03 2.26
CA LEU A 51 2.27 -15.52 2.03
C LEU A 51 1.44 -16.43 1.11
N ARG A 52 2.05 -17.47 0.57
CA ARG A 52 1.41 -18.49 -0.23
C ARG A 52 0.97 -19.67 0.63
N GLY A 53 -0.12 -19.53 1.33
CA GLY A 53 -0.64 -20.59 2.19
C GLY A 53 -1.85 -21.34 1.63
N GLY A 54 -2.11 -21.33 0.31
CA GLY A 54 -3.32 -21.94 -0.27
C GLY A 54 -4.63 -21.27 0.19
N ASN A 55 -4.52 -20.20 0.95
CA ASN A 55 -5.62 -19.47 1.52
C ASN A 55 -5.80 -18.12 0.80
N PHE A 56 -7.03 -17.66 0.81
CA PHE A 56 -7.33 -16.32 0.38
C PHE A 56 -7.05 -15.36 1.53
N TYR A 57 -6.29 -14.32 1.24
CA TYR A 57 -6.01 -13.25 2.19
C TYR A 57 -6.96 -12.09 1.97
N ASN A 58 -7.30 -11.44 3.05
CA ASN A 58 -8.01 -10.17 3.06
C ASN A 58 -7.20 -9.15 3.85
N CYS A 59 -7.32 -7.88 3.48
CA CYS A 59 -6.82 -6.77 4.27
C CYS A 59 -7.95 -6.20 5.10
N ARG A 60 -7.70 -5.94 6.37
CA ARG A 60 -8.62 -5.29 7.28
C ARG A 60 -8.14 -3.87 7.56
N PHE A 61 -8.98 -2.90 7.28
CA PHE A 61 -8.79 -1.48 7.57
C PHE A 61 -9.78 -1.07 8.67
N GLY A 62 -9.36 -1.11 9.93
CA GLY A 62 -10.29 -1.01 11.05
C GLY A 62 -11.32 -2.15 11.03
N ASN A 63 -12.58 -1.79 10.79
CA ASN A 63 -13.67 -2.77 10.68
C ASN A 63 -13.96 -3.22 9.24
N GLU A 64 -13.38 -2.56 8.24
CA GLU A 64 -13.60 -2.87 6.83
C GLU A 64 -12.63 -3.93 6.32
N VAL A 65 -13.16 -4.94 5.64
CA VAL A 65 -12.39 -6.05 5.09
C VAL A 65 -12.49 -6.05 3.58
N VAL A 66 -11.35 -6.07 2.90
CA VAL A 66 -11.25 -6.09 1.43
C VAL A 66 -10.35 -7.22 0.96
N PRO A 67 -10.63 -7.84 -0.20
CA PRO A 67 -9.81 -8.94 -0.69
C PRO A 67 -8.40 -8.48 -1.06
N ALA A 68 -7.41 -9.29 -0.69
CA ALA A 68 -6.04 -9.14 -1.13
C ALA A 68 -5.81 -9.84 -2.47
N LYS A 69 -4.88 -9.32 -3.27
CA LYS A 69 -4.50 -9.87 -4.57
C LYS A 69 -2.99 -10.02 -4.68
N TYR A 70 -2.55 -11.04 -5.37
CA TYR A 70 -1.17 -11.22 -5.77
C TYR A 70 -0.92 -10.45 -7.08
N PRO A 71 -0.08 -9.40 -7.09
CA PRO A 71 0.10 -8.55 -8.27
C PRO A 71 0.81 -9.26 -9.43
N TYR A 72 1.58 -10.30 -9.14
CA TYR A 72 2.39 -11.03 -10.12
C TYR A 72 2.01 -12.52 -10.23
N GLY A 73 0.76 -12.86 -9.89
CA GLY A 73 0.35 -14.26 -9.79
C GLY A 73 0.76 -14.91 -8.45
N LEU A 74 0.40 -16.19 -8.30
CA LEU A 74 0.73 -16.93 -7.08
C LEU A 74 2.25 -17.14 -6.99
N PRO A 75 2.87 -16.72 -5.88
CA PRO A 75 4.32 -16.91 -5.69
C PRO A 75 4.68 -18.39 -5.54
N SER A 76 5.96 -18.71 -5.64
CA SER A 76 6.46 -20.06 -5.38
C SER A 76 6.40 -20.39 -3.89
N LEU A 77 6.17 -21.64 -3.52
CA LEU A 77 6.20 -22.07 -2.11
C LEU A 77 7.56 -21.77 -1.47
N GLY A 78 7.53 -21.22 -0.24
CA GLY A 78 8.76 -20.85 0.46
C GLY A 78 9.41 -19.57 -0.09
N GLY A 79 8.67 -18.74 -0.83
CA GLY A 79 9.17 -17.49 -1.36
C GLY A 79 9.48 -16.45 -0.29
N VAL A 80 10.59 -15.77 -0.45
CA VAL A 80 10.95 -14.55 0.29
C VAL A 80 10.56 -13.34 -0.56
N ASN A 81 10.22 -12.21 0.09
CA ASN A 81 9.82 -10.98 -0.59
C ASN A 81 8.51 -11.09 -1.42
N GLU A 82 7.61 -11.91 -0.97
CA GLU A 82 6.27 -12.02 -1.56
C GLU A 82 5.45 -10.76 -1.31
N ARG A 83 4.54 -10.46 -2.25
CA ARG A 83 3.72 -9.25 -2.18
C ARG A 83 2.26 -9.56 -2.33
N LEU A 84 1.46 -8.92 -1.47
CA LEU A 84 0.01 -8.87 -1.56
C LEU A 84 -0.43 -7.41 -1.68
N THR A 85 -1.43 -7.16 -2.49
CA THR A 85 -1.98 -5.81 -2.66
C THR A 85 -3.45 -5.77 -2.29
N CYS A 86 -3.84 -4.68 -1.60
CA CYS A 86 -5.21 -4.38 -1.26
C CYS A 86 -5.55 -2.96 -1.66
N LYS A 87 -6.78 -2.76 -2.10
CA LYS A 87 -7.30 -1.43 -2.38
C LYS A 87 -8.02 -0.93 -1.13
N SER A 88 -7.56 0.21 -0.54
CA SER A 88 -8.22 0.76 0.65
C SER A 88 -9.70 1.04 0.39
N PRO A 89 -10.60 0.69 1.30
CA PRO A 89 -12.02 1.02 1.21
C PRO A 89 -12.24 2.53 1.40
N THR A 90 -13.45 3.00 1.12
CA THR A 90 -13.90 4.34 1.52
C THR A 90 -14.06 4.40 3.04
N TYR A 91 -13.80 5.56 3.62
CA TYR A 91 -13.96 5.77 5.05
C TYR A 91 -14.70 7.08 5.33
N SER A 92 -15.47 7.13 6.41
CA SER A 92 -16.34 8.28 6.72
C SER A 92 -15.59 9.44 7.32
N GLU A 93 -14.54 9.17 8.10
CA GLU A 93 -13.86 10.17 8.93
C GLU A 93 -12.35 10.14 8.74
N VAL A 94 -11.74 11.31 8.94
CA VAL A 94 -10.28 11.45 9.00
C VAL A 94 -9.77 10.82 10.28
N GLY A 95 -8.77 9.97 10.18
CA GLY A 95 -8.21 9.32 11.35
C GLY A 95 -7.32 8.14 11.01
N ASN A 96 -6.86 7.50 12.06
CA ASN A 96 -6.03 6.33 11.99
C ASN A 96 -6.88 5.09 12.26
N VAL A 97 -6.67 4.07 11.47
CA VAL A 97 -7.29 2.74 11.67
C VAL A 97 -6.21 1.67 11.68
N ASP A 98 -6.47 0.60 12.39
CA ASP A 98 -5.58 -0.56 12.36
C ASP A 98 -5.60 -1.17 10.95
N LEU A 99 -4.42 -1.48 10.43
CA LEU A 99 -4.24 -2.15 9.16
C LEU A 99 -3.66 -3.53 9.40
N ASP A 100 -4.39 -4.53 8.98
CA ASP A 100 -4.05 -5.92 9.23
C ASP A 100 -4.23 -6.77 7.96
N LEU A 101 -3.50 -7.88 7.90
CA LEU A 101 -3.71 -8.94 6.93
C LEU A 101 -4.37 -10.12 7.65
N VAL A 102 -5.48 -10.58 7.15
CA VAL A 102 -6.27 -11.66 7.76
C VAL A 102 -6.50 -12.79 6.77
N LEU A 103 -6.57 -14.02 7.28
CA LEU A 103 -7.00 -15.15 6.48
C LEU A 103 -8.50 -15.04 6.21
N ALA A 104 -8.89 -15.25 4.96
CA ALA A 104 -10.29 -15.33 4.60
C ALA A 104 -10.90 -16.63 5.16
N GLY A 105 -11.99 -16.52 5.92
CA GLY A 105 -12.68 -17.65 6.52
C GLY A 105 -13.78 -17.20 7.49
N VAL A 106 -14.42 -18.16 8.14
CA VAL A 106 -15.55 -17.92 9.05
C VAL A 106 -15.13 -17.07 10.27
N ASN A 107 -13.84 -17.17 10.68
CA ASN A 107 -13.26 -16.34 11.71
C ASN A 107 -11.92 -15.79 11.17
N PRO A 108 -11.89 -14.56 10.64
CA PRO A 108 -10.68 -13.97 10.09
C PRO A 108 -9.65 -13.76 11.20
N LYS A 109 -8.68 -14.68 11.27
CA LYS A 109 -7.57 -14.58 12.21
C LYS A 109 -6.50 -13.64 11.63
N SER A 110 -6.05 -12.68 12.43
CA SER A 110 -4.90 -11.86 12.09
C SER A 110 -3.66 -12.75 11.86
N ILE A 111 -2.90 -12.42 10.83
CA ILE A 111 -1.62 -13.05 10.52
C ILE A 111 -0.48 -12.24 11.12
N LEU A 112 -0.74 -10.95 11.41
CA LEU A 112 0.26 -10.13 12.05
C LEU A 112 0.51 -10.67 13.46
N SER A 113 1.78 -10.89 13.78
CA SER A 113 2.21 -11.09 15.17
C SER A 113 1.80 -9.85 15.98
N SER A 114 1.57 -10.03 17.27
CA SER A 114 1.20 -8.93 18.17
C SER A 114 2.18 -7.75 18.15
N GLU A 115 3.37 -7.94 17.61
CA GLU A 115 4.43 -6.94 17.51
C GLU A 115 4.40 -6.12 16.21
N ALA A 116 3.85 -6.67 15.11
CA ALA A 116 3.79 -5.99 13.81
C ALA A 116 2.43 -5.35 13.60
N ARG A 117 2.17 -4.22 14.24
CA ARG A 117 0.95 -3.44 14.04
C ARG A 117 1.20 -2.35 13.01
N PHE A 118 0.43 -2.36 11.92
CA PHE A 118 0.39 -1.26 10.97
C PHE A 118 -0.82 -0.38 11.25
N THR A 119 -0.65 0.91 11.01
CA THR A 119 -1.73 1.89 11.11
C THR A 119 -1.88 2.58 9.76
N PHE A 120 -3.10 2.61 9.23
CA PHE A 120 -3.41 3.34 8.01
C PHE A 120 -4.12 4.64 8.35
N SER A 121 -3.60 5.76 7.82
CA SER A 121 -4.11 7.10 8.09
C SER A 121 -5.02 7.57 6.94
N TYR A 122 -6.29 7.75 7.22
CA TYR A 122 -7.22 8.35 6.28
C TYR A 122 -7.18 9.87 6.36
N TYR A 123 -7.08 10.52 5.20
CA TYR A 123 -7.10 11.97 5.11
C TYR A 123 -8.15 12.47 4.12
N ARG A 124 -8.60 13.71 4.31
CA ARG A 124 -9.50 14.36 3.36
C ARG A 124 -8.69 14.95 2.22
N ALA A 125 -8.81 14.35 1.03
CA ALA A 125 -8.16 14.90 -0.15
C ALA A 125 -8.72 16.29 -0.47
N SER A 126 -7.84 17.27 -0.67
CA SER A 126 -8.26 18.60 -1.09
C SER A 126 -8.60 18.60 -2.58
N LYS A 127 -9.81 18.98 -2.91
CA LYS A 127 -10.27 19.11 -4.31
C LYS A 127 -9.69 20.35 -5.00
N LYS A 128 -9.18 21.33 -4.25
CA LYS A 128 -8.66 22.61 -4.76
C LYS A 128 -7.29 22.88 -4.15
N LEU A 129 -6.25 22.44 -4.82
CA LEU A 129 -4.89 22.85 -4.53
C LEU A 129 -4.59 24.13 -5.30
N LYS A 130 -4.01 25.12 -4.61
CA LYS A 130 -3.47 26.32 -5.23
C LYS A 130 -1.97 26.16 -5.42
N MET A 131 -1.47 26.51 -6.58
CA MET A 131 -0.04 26.58 -6.86
C MET A 131 0.40 28.03 -6.86
N SER A 132 1.57 28.31 -6.29
CA SER A 132 2.14 29.68 -6.28
C SER A 132 2.59 30.16 -7.65
N LYS A 133 2.99 29.23 -8.52
CA LYS A 133 3.47 29.50 -9.89
C LYS A 133 2.94 28.43 -10.83
N VAL A 134 2.57 28.83 -12.04
CA VAL A 134 2.08 27.97 -13.12
C VAL A 134 3.07 27.88 -14.30
N ALA A 135 4.19 28.57 -14.21
CA ALA A 135 5.27 28.58 -15.20
C ALA A 135 6.63 28.58 -14.51
N GLY A 136 7.63 28.06 -15.19
CA GLY A 136 9.00 27.98 -14.70
C GLY A 136 9.99 27.90 -15.85
N LEU A 137 11.27 27.97 -15.53
CA LEU A 137 12.36 27.86 -16.50
C LEU A 137 12.46 26.45 -17.07
N MET A 138 12.80 26.32 -18.34
CA MET A 138 13.07 25.03 -18.99
C MET A 138 14.28 24.31 -18.38
N SER A 139 15.24 25.08 -17.84
CA SER A 139 16.37 24.52 -17.08
C SER A 139 15.98 23.84 -15.77
N GLY A 140 14.72 23.97 -15.35
CA GLY A 140 14.26 23.50 -14.06
C GLY A 140 14.61 24.42 -12.91
N GLY A 141 14.56 23.91 -11.67
CA GLY A 141 14.95 24.66 -10.47
C GLY A 141 13.91 25.66 -9.97
N THR A 142 12.73 25.75 -10.57
CA THR A 142 11.67 26.65 -10.10
C THR A 142 10.95 26.04 -8.92
N GLU A 143 10.96 26.70 -7.77
CA GLU A 143 10.16 26.30 -6.62
C GLU A 143 8.68 26.62 -6.81
N ILE A 144 7.83 25.61 -6.59
CA ILE A 144 6.39 25.70 -6.64
C ILE A 144 5.84 25.34 -5.27
N VAL A 145 5.14 26.27 -4.64
CA VAL A 145 4.43 26.00 -3.39
C VAL A 145 3.02 25.56 -3.71
N ILE A 146 2.65 24.40 -3.24
CA ILE A 146 1.33 23.79 -3.42
C ILE A 146 0.64 23.71 -2.07
N GLY A 147 -0.56 24.29 -1.96
CA GLY A 147 -1.26 24.28 -0.70
C GLY A 147 -2.75 24.53 -0.79
N SER A 148 -3.43 24.14 0.25
CA SER A 148 -4.79 24.59 0.53
C SER A 148 -4.94 24.76 2.04
N SER A 149 -5.89 25.58 2.46
CA SER A 149 -6.22 25.77 3.87
C SER A 149 -6.66 24.47 4.59
N MET A 150 -7.02 23.45 3.81
CA MET A 150 -7.44 22.15 4.33
C MET A 150 -6.31 21.13 4.50
N LEU A 151 -5.11 21.39 3.99
CA LEU A 151 -3.97 20.46 4.16
C LEU A 151 -3.48 20.42 5.61
N ARG A 152 -3.75 21.45 6.41
CA ARG A 152 -3.29 21.54 7.81
C ARG A 152 -3.71 20.38 8.71
N ALA A 153 -4.86 19.77 8.49
CA ALA A 153 -5.40 18.78 9.43
C ALA A 153 -5.01 17.33 9.11
N GLY A 154 -4.67 17.01 7.85
CA GLY A 154 -4.46 15.62 7.42
C GLY A 154 -3.00 15.24 7.19
N PHE A 155 -2.14 16.21 6.82
CA PHE A 155 -0.76 15.92 6.43
C PHE A 155 0.25 15.93 7.58
N GLN A 156 -0.06 16.51 8.72
CA GLN A 156 0.89 16.60 9.84
C GLN A 156 1.26 15.25 10.47
N ARG A 157 0.52 14.18 10.17
CA ARG A 157 0.80 12.83 10.69
C ARG A 157 1.10 11.78 9.62
N ALA A 158 0.76 12.03 8.36
CA ALA A 158 1.17 11.16 7.27
C ALA A 158 2.64 11.44 6.97
N GLN A 159 3.47 10.44 7.23
CA GLN A 159 4.90 10.41 6.98
C GLN A 159 5.33 11.32 5.83
N SER A 160 6.02 12.41 6.16
CA SER A 160 6.58 13.38 5.23
C SER A 160 7.59 12.78 4.23
N SER A 161 7.98 11.54 4.44
CA SER A 161 9.03 10.84 3.68
C SER A 161 8.64 10.38 2.28
N ASN A 162 7.36 10.45 1.88
CA ASN A 162 6.89 9.92 0.60
C ASN A 162 6.06 10.90 -0.24
N LEU A 163 6.16 12.20 0.05
CA LEU A 163 5.50 13.21 -0.77
C LEU A 163 6.24 13.39 -2.07
N LYS A 164 5.51 13.35 -3.18
CA LYS A 164 6.06 13.46 -4.53
C LYS A 164 5.24 14.40 -5.38
N CYS A 165 5.93 15.14 -6.25
CA CYS A 165 5.33 15.97 -7.28
C CYS A 165 5.49 15.30 -8.63
N ARG A 166 4.43 15.24 -9.40
CA ARG A 166 4.46 14.72 -10.76
C ARG A 166 4.30 15.85 -11.78
N PHE A 167 5.28 15.96 -12.65
CA PHE A 167 5.29 16.88 -13.78
C PHE A 167 4.99 16.12 -15.08
N GLY A 168 3.86 16.41 -15.69
CA GLY A 168 3.39 15.67 -16.87
C GLY A 168 3.08 14.20 -16.54
N LYS A 169 3.42 13.34 -17.50
CA LYS A 169 3.08 11.89 -17.39
C LYS A 169 4.15 11.05 -16.70
N LYS A 170 5.42 11.47 -16.73
CA LYS A 170 6.55 10.59 -16.39
C LYS A 170 7.49 11.12 -15.29
N ILE A 171 7.62 12.44 -15.13
CA ILE A 171 8.65 12.99 -14.25
C ILE A 171 8.09 13.14 -12.83
N ILE A 172 8.77 12.54 -11.87
CA ILE A 172 8.42 12.59 -10.45
C ILE A 172 9.62 13.14 -9.69
N THR A 173 9.37 14.18 -8.87
CA THR A 173 10.38 14.76 -7.97
C THR A 173 9.91 14.63 -6.52
N ASP A 174 10.84 14.69 -5.59
CA ASP A 174 10.49 14.73 -4.18
C ASP A 174 9.84 16.07 -3.82
N ALA A 175 8.94 16.03 -2.86
CA ALA A 175 8.31 17.21 -2.30
C ALA A 175 8.68 17.36 -0.83
N SER A 176 8.89 18.62 -0.40
CA SER A 176 9.14 18.97 0.99
C SER A 176 7.87 19.54 1.63
N LEU A 177 7.60 19.19 2.87
CA LEU A 177 6.48 19.74 3.63
C LEU A 177 6.93 20.95 4.43
N MET A 178 6.22 22.06 4.30
CA MET A 178 6.44 23.28 5.11
C MET A 178 5.77 23.17 6.48
N HIS A 179 6.21 23.95 7.45
CA HIS A 179 5.62 23.99 8.79
C HIS A 179 4.12 24.33 8.82
N ASP A 180 3.65 25.06 7.83
CA ASP A 180 2.24 25.45 7.69
C ASP A 180 1.39 24.43 6.91
N GLY A 181 1.96 23.27 6.58
CA GLY A 181 1.28 22.18 5.87
C GLY A 181 1.22 22.34 4.35
N ARG A 182 1.87 23.35 3.77
CA ARG A 182 2.05 23.46 2.32
C ARG A 182 3.20 22.59 1.85
N MET A 183 3.15 22.18 0.59
CA MET A 183 4.22 21.40 -0.05
C MET A 183 5.04 22.28 -0.96
N VAL A 184 6.34 22.04 -1.02
CA VAL A 184 7.25 22.64 -1.99
C VAL A 184 7.75 21.58 -2.94
N CYS A 185 7.66 21.87 -4.22
CA CYS A 185 8.19 21.05 -5.29
C CYS A 185 9.17 21.90 -6.12
N VAL A 186 10.23 21.26 -6.58
CA VAL A 186 11.17 21.91 -7.51
C VAL A 186 10.94 21.31 -8.90
N THR A 187 10.80 22.20 -9.90
CA THR A 187 10.61 21.75 -11.27
C THR A 187 11.85 21.04 -11.79
N PRO A 188 11.69 19.89 -12.44
CA PRO A 188 12.81 19.24 -13.14
C PRO A 188 13.19 20.02 -14.39
N LYS A 189 14.37 19.73 -14.94
CA LYS A 189 14.73 20.19 -16.29
C LYS A 189 13.75 19.58 -17.29
N TYR A 190 13.27 20.42 -18.20
CA TYR A 190 12.41 19.96 -19.29
C TYR A 190 13.28 19.47 -20.44
N GLU A 191 13.13 18.20 -20.78
CA GLU A 191 13.74 17.57 -21.95
C GLU A 191 12.61 17.29 -22.95
N GLN A 192 12.78 17.77 -24.17
CA GLN A 192 11.83 17.56 -25.29
C GLN A 192 11.84 16.12 -25.78
#